data_4ee89c9b4f20a13bece83cea61241325
#
_entry.id   4ee89c9b4f20a13bece83cea61241325
#
_cell.length_a   1.000
_cell.length_b   1.000
_cell.length_c   1.000
_cell.angle_alpha   90.00
_cell.angle_beta   90.00
_cell.angle_gamma   90.00
#
_symmetry.space_group_name_H-M   'P 1'
#
loop_
_entity.id
_entity.type
_entity.pdbx_description
1 polymer ?
#
loop_
_entity_poly.entity_id
_entity_poly.type
_entity_poly.pdbx_seq_one_letter_code
_entity_poly.pdbx_strand_id
1 'polypeptide(L)'
;MKALFKKISKNSISLIIILIFVVLTTMFFDANYLWRTIKLIAQNPLWLLIMLCLYFFSFCLKAVAWKRYLKGKPSFFSCLLGILYSLAINHLLPIKVGDLVRAEVLTNREKLVNREEAYHSVIVLRTMDMVCLIGITFVGLLVLNINYTMPLWLIFGGLLFILLALIISRQFFHKFLQRQFDLMKNALKGWKGFIIFIAIFISWVLESGVLYGTVHILSEESSLLEVAFVNSLTIAGQVFQVTPGGIANYESVMTLSLGIIGISFKEGYMIAVLNHAIKFFFSYIVGAVCFWIYPIKLGTIKNLAKWRGVSRK
;
A
#
# COMPACT_ATOMS: atom_id res chain seq x y z
N MET A 1 -26.24 -14.19 18.07
CA MET A 1 -26.37 -12.73 18.01
C MET A 1 -25.07 -11.99 17.76
N LYS A 2 -24.01 -12.10 18.58
CA LYS A 2 -22.74 -11.39 18.37
C LYS A 2 -22.07 -11.63 17.01
N ALA A 3 -22.13 -12.83 16.43
CA ALA A 3 -21.56 -13.14 15.10
C ALA A 3 -22.35 -12.49 13.95
N LEU A 4 -23.68 -12.41 14.09
CA LEU A 4 -24.58 -11.77 13.12
C LEU A 4 -24.37 -10.25 13.09
N PHE A 5 -24.31 -9.61 14.26
CA PHE A 5 -23.99 -8.20 14.41
C PHE A 5 -22.61 -7.83 13.82
N LYS A 6 -21.60 -8.69 14.02
CA LYS A 6 -20.27 -8.50 13.49
C LYS A 6 -20.19 -8.66 11.95
N LYS A 7 -21.04 -9.52 11.38
CA LYS A 7 -21.15 -9.71 9.91
C LYS A 7 -21.90 -8.53 9.27
N ILE A 8 -22.98 -8.07 9.91
CA ILE A 8 -23.77 -6.90 9.48
C ILE A 8 -22.89 -5.63 9.52
N SER A 9 -22.12 -5.41 10.61
CA SER A 9 -21.23 -4.25 10.75
C SER A 9 -20.14 -4.19 9.65
N LYS A 10 -19.54 -5.32 9.26
CA LYS A 10 -18.52 -5.34 8.20
C LYS A 10 -19.12 -5.06 6.81
N ASN A 11 -20.27 -5.63 6.52
CA ASN A 11 -20.98 -5.39 5.27
C ASN A 11 -21.49 -3.94 5.20
N SER A 12 -21.91 -3.36 6.33
CA SER A 12 -22.38 -1.98 6.40
C SER A 12 -21.26 -0.97 6.13
N ILE A 13 -20.06 -1.19 6.69
CA ILE A 13 -18.89 -0.31 6.41
C ILE A 13 -18.52 -0.37 4.93
N SER A 14 -18.45 -1.57 4.35
CA SER A 14 -18.18 -1.71 2.91
C SER A 14 -19.25 -1.06 2.06
N LEU A 15 -20.51 -1.18 2.45
CA LEU A 15 -21.63 -0.56 1.75
C LEU A 15 -21.56 0.97 1.82
N ILE A 16 -21.23 1.54 2.99
CA ILE A 16 -21.04 2.98 3.17
C ILE A 16 -19.90 3.49 2.29
N ILE A 17 -18.76 2.80 2.24
CA ILE A 17 -17.62 3.19 1.40
C ILE A 17 -18.00 3.13 -0.09
N ILE A 18 -18.71 2.09 -0.52
CA ILE A 18 -19.20 1.98 -1.89
C ILE A 18 -20.20 3.10 -2.18
N LEU A 19 -21.11 3.41 -1.25
CA LEU A 19 -22.08 4.50 -1.41
C LEU A 19 -21.36 5.85 -1.56
N ILE A 20 -20.39 6.14 -0.71
CA ILE A 20 -19.56 7.35 -0.82
C ILE A 20 -18.87 7.41 -2.18
N PHE A 21 -18.31 6.28 -2.65
CA PHE A 21 -17.68 6.22 -3.97
C PHE A 21 -18.67 6.48 -5.10
N VAL A 22 -19.86 5.89 -5.05
CA VAL A 22 -20.91 6.14 -6.05
C VAL A 22 -21.29 7.62 -6.05
N VAL A 23 -21.48 8.22 -4.87
CA VAL A 23 -21.79 9.66 -4.75
C VAL A 23 -20.65 10.51 -5.31
N LEU A 24 -19.40 10.24 -4.95
CA LEU A 24 -18.24 10.95 -5.49
C LEU A 24 -18.16 10.78 -7.02
N THR A 25 -18.39 9.56 -7.52
CA THR A 25 -18.39 9.29 -8.96
C THR A 25 -19.48 10.08 -9.67
N THR A 26 -20.71 10.08 -9.17
CA THR A 26 -21.81 10.82 -9.81
C THR A 26 -21.62 12.35 -9.75
N MET A 27 -20.95 12.86 -8.72
CA MET A 27 -20.72 14.30 -8.56
C MET A 27 -19.47 14.80 -9.34
N PHE A 28 -18.42 14.01 -9.42
CA PHE A 28 -17.11 14.47 -9.91
C PHE A 28 -16.60 13.75 -11.15
N PHE A 29 -17.21 12.63 -11.55
CA PHE A 29 -16.78 11.88 -12.72
C PHE A 29 -17.15 12.63 -14.01
N ASP A 30 -16.14 12.94 -14.79
CA ASP A 30 -16.28 13.59 -16.10
C ASP A 30 -15.62 12.68 -17.17
N ALA A 31 -16.47 11.99 -17.93
CA ALA A 31 -16.02 11.06 -18.96
C ALA A 31 -15.19 11.76 -20.07
N ASN A 32 -15.53 13.00 -20.41
CA ASN A 32 -14.78 13.76 -21.43
C ASN A 32 -13.42 14.17 -20.90
N TYR A 33 -13.33 14.59 -19.64
CA TYR A 33 -12.06 14.89 -18.98
C TYR A 33 -11.19 13.62 -18.90
N LEU A 34 -11.76 12.49 -18.46
CA LEU A 34 -11.03 11.22 -18.40
C LEU A 34 -10.49 10.82 -19.77
N TRP A 35 -11.33 10.90 -20.81
CA TRP A 35 -10.92 10.56 -22.17
C TRP A 35 -9.81 11.46 -22.69
N ARG A 36 -9.92 12.77 -22.43
CA ARG A 36 -8.85 13.74 -22.77
C ARG A 36 -7.55 13.37 -22.06
N THR A 37 -7.60 13.06 -20.78
CA THR A 37 -6.42 12.71 -19.98
C THR A 37 -5.78 11.40 -20.44
N ILE A 38 -6.59 10.37 -20.76
CA ILE A 38 -6.08 9.13 -21.34
C ILE A 38 -5.36 9.41 -22.68
N LYS A 39 -5.91 10.28 -23.53
CA LYS A 39 -5.26 10.69 -24.77
C LYS A 39 -3.93 11.41 -24.51
N LEU A 40 -3.88 12.32 -23.55
CA LEU A 40 -2.64 13.02 -23.17
C LEU A 40 -1.56 12.04 -22.70
N ILE A 41 -1.92 11.05 -21.88
CA ILE A 41 -0.99 10.00 -21.46
C ILE A 41 -0.51 9.17 -22.66
N ALA A 42 -1.43 8.78 -23.55
CA ALA A 42 -1.09 8.02 -24.76
C ALA A 42 -0.20 8.81 -25.74
N GLN A 43 -0.36 10.12 -25.79
CA GLN A 43 0.50 11.03 -26.58
C GLN A 43 1.88 11.24 -25.93
N ASN A 44 2.04 10.91 -24.65
CA ASN A 44 3.30 11.03 -23.92
C ASN A 44 3.81 9.65 -23.44
N PRO A 45 4.08 8.70 -24.34
CA PRO A 45 4.42 7.32 -23.99
C PRO A 45 5.72 7.24 -23.19
N LEU A 46 6.64 8.19 -23.37
CA LEU A 46 7.87 8.26 -22.57
C LEU A 46 7.58 8.53 -21.09
N TRP A 47 6.66 9.44 -20.79
CA TRP A 47 6.24 9.71 -19.41
C TRP A 47 5.58 8.48 -18.78
N LEU A 48 4.70 7.80 -19.52
CA LEU A 48 4.08 6.56 -19.04
C LEU A 48 5.15 5.48 -18.74
N LEU A 49 6.13 5.33 -19.64
CA LEU A 49 7.23 4.39 -19.44
C LEU A 49 8.05 4.75 -18.20
N ILE A 50 8.40 6.03 -18.02
CA ILE A 50 9.12 6.51 -16.83
C ILE A 50 8.33 6.18 -15.55
N MET A 51 7.03 6.49 -15.50
CA MET A 51 6.17 6.18 -14.35
C MET A 51 6.17 4.68 -14.03
N LEU A 52 5.99 3.82 -15.03
CA LEU A 52 5.98 2.37 -14.85
C LEU A 52 7.35 1.84 -14.44
N CYS A 53 8.45 2.39 -14.97
CA CYS A 53 9.81 2.05 -14.54
C CYS A 53 10.08 2.45 -13.10
N LEU A 54 9.74 3.67 -12.69
CA LEU A 54 9.90 4.13 -11.30
C LEU A 54 9.10 3.24 -10.35
N TYR A 55 7.87 2.88 -10.73
CA TYR A 55 7.02 1.99 -9.97
C TYR A 55 7.63 0.58 -9.85
N PHE A 56 8.15 0.02 -10.94
CA PHE A 56 8.84 -1.27 -10.94
C PHE A 56 10.11 -1.23 -10.06
N PHE A 57 10.94 -0.21 -10.20
CA PHE A 57 12.15 -0.06 -9.40
C PHE A 57 11.86 0.10 -7.91
N SER A 58 10.71 0.68 -7.53
CA SER A 58 10.26 0.71 -6.14
C SER A 58 10.15 -0.70 -5.55
N PHE A 59 9.58 -1.67 -6.30
CA PHE A 59 9.49 -3.07 -5.87
C PHE A 59 10.84 -3.77 -5.88
N CYS A 60 11.73 -3.41 -6.80
CA CYS A 60 13.11 -3.91 -6.78
C CYS A 60 13.84 -3.52 -5.49
N LEU A 61 13.70 -2.27 -5.05
CA LEU A 61 14.29 -1.82 -3.78
C LEU A 61 13.68 -2.53 -2.56
N LYS A 62 12.37 -2.75 -2.55
CA LYS A 62 11.68 -3.55 -1.51
C LYS A 62 12.21 -5.00 -1.51
N ALA A 63 12.50 -5.58 -2.69
CA ALA A 63 13.09 -6.92 -2.80
C ALA A 63 14.54 -6.97 -2.27
N VAL A 64 15.34 -5.94 -2.55
CA VAL A 64 16.70 -5.80 -1.99
C VAL A 64 16.64 -5.70 -0.47
N ALA A 65 15.74 -4.87 0.07
CA ALA A 65 15.52 -4.74 1.51
C ALA A 65 15.12 -6.08 2.14
N TRP A 66 14.21 -6.82 1.53
CA TRP A 66 13.76 -8.12 2.01
C TRP A 66 14.87 -9.17 2.00
N LYS A 67 15.63 -9.28 0.89
CA LYS A 67 16.80 -10.15 0.81
C LYS A 67 17.82 -9.83 1.90
N ARG A 68 18.13 -8.55 2.12
CA ARG A 68 19.07 -8.11 3.16
C ARG A 68 18.56 -8.42 4.56
N TYR A 69 17.27 -8.22 4.81
CA TYR A 69 16.65 -8.59 6.08
C TYR A 69 16.82 -10.07 6.40
N LEU A 70 16.63 -10.94 5.41
CA LEU A 70 16.83 -12.39 5.51
C LEU A 70 18.31 -12.81 5.38
N LYS A 71 19.24 -11.87 5.62
CA LYS A 71 20.71 -12.11 5.62
C LYS A 71 21.24 -12.71 4.31
N GLY A 72 20.59 -12.42 3.19
CA GLY A 72 20.97 -12.89 1.86
C GLY A 72 20.62 -14.34 1.55
N LYS A 73 19.92 -15.04 2.44
CA LYS A 73 19.50 -16.45 2.21
C LYS A 73 18.71 -16.63 0.91
N PRO A 74 17.67 -15.79 0.63
CA PRO A 74 16.91 -15.93 -0.61
C PRO A 74 17.63 -15.23 -1.77
N SER A 75 17.31 -15.68 -2.99
CA SER A 75 17.66 -14.96 -4.21
C SER A 75 16.88 -13.65 -4.33
N PHE A 76 17.47 -12.65 -5.01
CA PHE A 76 16.77 -11.39 -5.31
C PHE A 76 15.48 -11.65 -6.10
N PHE A 77 15.56 -12.55 -7.09
CA PHE A 77 14.43 -12.87 -7.95
C PHE A 77 13.26 -13.49 -7.19
N SER A 78 13.52 -14.37 -6.22
CA SER A 78 12.48 -14.96 -5.38
C SER A 78 11.81 -13.93 -4.48
N CYS A 79 12.57 -12.97 -3.94
CA CYS A 79 12.02 -11.84 -3.19
C CYS A 79 11.14 -10.95 -4.08
N LEU A 80 11.63 -10.56 -5.26
CA LEU A 80 10.91 -9.72 -6.21
C LEU A 80 9.62 -10.40 -6.67
N LEU A 81 9.69 -11.67 -7.06
CA LEU A 81 8.54 -12.46 -7.48
C LEU A 81 7.47 -12.50 -6.38
N GLY A 82 7.86 -12.75 -5.13
CA GLY A 82 6.94 -12.76 -3.99
C GLY A 82 6.25 -11.41 -3.79
N ILE A 83 6.98 -10.30 -3.93
CA ILE A 83 6.43 -8.94 -3.79
C ILE A 83 5.47 -8.62 -4.93
N LEU A 84 5.80 -8.95 -6.17
CA LEU A 84 4.93 -8.71 -7.34
C LEU A 84 3.66 -9.57 -7.26
N TYR A 85 3.75 -10.82 -6.78
CA TYR A 85 2.57 -11.62 -6.46
C TYR A 85 1.70 -10.97 -5.38
N SER A 86 2.31 -10.46 -4.32
CA SER A 86 1.60 -9.75 -3.26
C SER A 86 0.83 -8.55 -3.82
N LEU A 87 1.46 -7.78 -4.70
CA LEU A 87 0.85 -6.64 -5.38
C LEU A 87 -0.38 -7.07 -6.17
N ALA A 88 -0.23 -8.04 -7.06
CA ALA A 88 -1.32 -8.52 -7.93
C ALA A 88 -2.50 -9.08 -7.12
N ILE A 89 -2.22 -9.92 -6.13
CA ILE A 89 -3.25 -10.52 -5.28
C ILE A 89 -3.98 -9.48 -4.42
N ASN A 90 -3.28 -8.46 -3.92
CA ASN A 90 -3.91 -7.39 -3.14
C ASN A 90 -4.82 -6.49 -4.00
N HIS A 91 -4.55 -6.37 -5.32
CA HIS A 91 -5.45 -5.68 -6.24
C HIS A 91 -6.65 -6.55 -6.67
N LEU A 92 -6.53 -7.87 -6.67
CA LEU A 92 -7.63 -8.78 -7.04
C LEU A 92 -8.59 -9.06 -5.89
N LEU A 93 -8.09 -9.13 -4.65
CA LEU A 93 -8.87 -9.57 -3.50
C LEU A 93 -9.22 -8.40 -2.54
N PRO A 94 -10.41 -8.45 -1.92
CA PRO A 94 -10.85 -7.39 -0.99
C PRO A 94 -10.10 -7.42 0.35
N ILE A 95 -9.23 -8.38 0.56
CA ILE A 95 -8.47 -8.55 1.80
C ILE A 95 -6.99 -8.62 1.41
N LYS A 96 -6.11 -7.93 2.13
CA LYS A 96 -4.65 -7.96 1.93
C LYS A 96 -4.06 -9.34 2.25
N VAL A 97 -4.37 -10.33 1.41
CA VAL A 97 -3.85 -11.71 1.50
C VAL A 97 -2.50 -11.82 0.80
N GLY A 98 -2.18 -10.88 -0.07
CA GLY A 98 -0.92 -10.89 -0.82
C GLY A 98 0.31 -10.99 0.06
N ASP A 99 0.29 -10.42 1.27
CA ASP A 99 1.38 -10.54 2.23
C ASP A 99 1.61 -11.98 2.71
N LEU A 100 0.56 -12.77 2.83
CA LEU A 100 0.67 -14.20 3.12
C LEU A 100 1.18 -14.96 1.89
N VAL A 101 0.68 -14.60 0.70
CA VAL A 101 1.10 -15.21 -0.57
C VAL A 101 2.59 -14.99 -0.81
N ARG A 102 3.13 -13.79 -0.59
CA ARG A 102 4.57 -13.55 -0.80
C ARG A 102 5.45 -14.39 0.12
N ALA A 103 5.03 -14.62 1.37
CA ALA A 103 5.75 -15.49 2.30
C ALA A 103 5.75 -16.94 1.80
N GLU A 104 4.60 -17.45 1.34
CA GLU A 104 4.49 -18.81 0.77
C GLU A 104 5.28 -18.98 -0.53
N VAL A 105 5.27 -17.98 -1.42
CA VAL A 105 6.10 -18.00 -2.64
C VAL A 105 7.57 -18.14 -2.27
N LEU A 106 8.02 -17.36 -1.29
CA LEU A 106 9.41 -17.39 -0.85
C LEU A 106 9.80 -18.74 -0.27
N THR A 107 9.02 -19.28 0.67
CA THR A 107 9.31 -20.58 1.31
C THR A 107 9.27 -21.76 0.35
N ASN A 108 8.41 -21.71 -0.66
CA ASN A 108 8.32 -22.76 -1.67
C ASN A 108 9.50 -22.73 -2.66
N ARG A 109 10.12 -21.56 -2.85
CA ARG A 109 11.26 -21.39 -3.78
C ARG A 109 12.63 -21.52 -3.09
N GLU A 110 12.70 -21.13 -1.82
CA GLU A 110 13.97 -20.96 -1.09
C GLU A 110 13.99 -21.90 0.13
N LYS A 111 14.65 -23.06 -0.03
CA LYS A 111 14.72 -24.08 1.04
C LYS A 111 15.43 -23.61 2.32
N LEU A 112 16.30 -22.59 2.21
CA LEU A 112 17.05 -22.03 3.34
C LEU A 112 16.20 -21.07 4.20
N VAL A 113 15.01 -20.71 3.76
CA VAL A 113 14.10 -19.82 4.48
C VAL A 113 12.92 -20.65 5.00
N ASN A 114 12.82 -20.75 6.31
CA ASN A 114 11.66 -21.44 6.93
C ASN A 114 10.41 -20.55 6.95
N ARG A 115 9.24 -21.17 7.13
CA ARG A 115 7.96 -20.45 7.13
C ARG A 115 7.89 -19.36 8.20
N GLU A 116 8.32 -19.65 9.42
CA GLU A 116 8.27 -18.67 10.52
C GLU A 116 9.10 -17.45 10.19
N GLU A 117 10.31 -17.63 9.66
CA GLU A 117 11.22 -16.57 9.26
C GLU A 117 10.63 -15.73 8.10
N ALA A 118 9.99 -16.38 7.11
CA ALA A 118 9.36 -15.70 6.00
C ALA A 118 8.19 -14.82 6.48
N TYR A 119 7.25 -15.36 7.25
CA TYR A 119 6.11 -14.59 7.77
C TYR A 119 6.54 -13.46 8.70
N HIS A 120 7.52 -13.72 9.58
CA HIS A 120 8.09 -12.70 10.43
C HIS A 120 8.68 -11.55 9.63
N SER A 121 9.49 -11.87 8.61
CA SER A 121 10.13 -10.84 7.75
C SER A 121 9.10 -9.95 7.05
N VAL A 122 7.97 -10.53 6.63
CA VAL A 122 6.86 -9.78 6.02
C VAL A 122 6.26 -8.78 7.01
N ILE A 123 6.04 -9.20 8.26
CA ILE A 123 5.49 -8.30 9.30
C ILE A 123 6.44 -7.14 9.56
N VAL A 124 7.74 -7.42 9.74
CA VAL A 124 8.74 -6.38 10.02
C VAL A 124 8.86 -5.39 8.87
N LEU A 125 8.93 -5.87 7.63
CA LEU A 125 9.02 -4.96 6.48
C LEU A 125 7.75 -4.12 6.32
N ARG A 126 6.56 -4.67 6.62
CA ARG A 126 5.32 -3.88 6.64
C ARG A 126 5.32 -2.81 7.73
N THR A 127 5.89 -3.11 8.89
CA THR A 127 6.07 -2.11 9.94
C THR A 127 7.00 -1.00 9.46
N MET A 128 8.10 -1.34 8.80
CA MET A 128 9.01 -0.33 8.22
C MET A 128 8.38 0.47 7.09
N ASP A 129 7.57 -0.15 6.24
CA ASP A 129 6.76 0.56 5.25
C ASP A 129 5.91 1.65 5.94
N MET A 130 5.19 1.29 7.02
CA MET A 130 4.37 2.26 7.75
C MET A 130 5.19 3.37 8.39
N VAL A 131 6.34 3.05 8.99
CA VAL A 131 7.24 4.06 9.56
C VAL A 131 7.72 5.05 8.49
N CYS A 132 8.11 4.57 7.31
CA CYS A 132 8.52 5.44 6.20
C CYS A 132 7.35 6.31 5.70
N LEU A 133 6.16 5.74 5.50
CA LEU A 133 4.98 6.49 5.05
C LEU A 133 4.56 7.57 6.06
N ILE A 134 4.53 7.24 7.34
CA ILE A 134 4.25 8.21 8.41
C ILE A 134 5.33 9.28 8.45
N GLY A 135 6.60 8.90 8.29
CA GLY A 135 7.72 9.84 8.25
C GLY A 135 7.61 10.83 7.09
N ILE A 136 7.35 10.34 5.87
CA ILE A 136 7.15 11.19 4.68
C ILE A 136 5.93 12.13 4.88
N THR A 137 4.82 11.59 5.39
CA THR A 137 3.63 12.38 5.68
C THR A 137 3.93 13.47 6.72
N PHE A 138 4.64 13.14 7.79
CA PHE A 138 4.99 14.09 8.84
C PHE A 138 5.93 15.19 8.33
N VAL A 139 6.97 14.83 7.55
CA VAL A 139 7.86 15.82 6.92
C VAL A 139 7.08 16.71 5.96
N GLY A 140 6.19 16.14 5.16
CA GLY A 140 5.31 16.93 4.28
C GLY A 140 4.46 17.93 5.05
N LEU A 141 3.82 17.52 6.15
CA LEU A 141 3.04 18.44 7.01
C LEU A 141 3.87 19.60 7.57
N LEU A 142 5.13 19.36 7.94
CA LEU A 142 6.01 20.39 8.49
C LEU A 142 6.54 21.37 7.43
N VAL A 143 6.93 20.84 6.27
CA VAL A 143 7.64 21.62 5.23
C VAL A 143 6.69 22.39 4.33
N LEU A 144 5.52 21.81 4.00
CA LEU A 144 4.58 22.40 3.07
C LEU A 144 3.74 23.54 3.68
N ASN A 145 3.98 23.92 4.95
CA ASN A 145 3.23 24.98 5.64
C ASN A 145 1.71 24.89 5.41
N ILE A 146 1.20 23.67 5.42
CA ILE A 146 -0.21 23.41 5.18
C ILE A 146 -1.01 24.03 6.31
N ASN A 147 -1.61 25.19 6.06
CA ASN A 147 -2.53 25.88 6.97
C ASN A 147 -3.86 25.13 7.14
N TYR A 148 -3.78 23.79 7.16
CA TYR A 148 -4.95 22.97 7.38
C TYR A 148 -5.18 22.85 8.87
N THR A 149 -6.15 23.60 9.38
CA THR A 149 -6.67 23.41 10.72
C THR A 149 -7.41 22.08 10.78
N MET A 150 -6.66 20.98 10.88
CA MET A 150 -7.29 19.70 11.21
C MET A 150 -8.04 19.88 12.53
N PRO A 151 -9.33 19.59 12.57
CA PRO A 151 -10.08 19.72 13.81
C PRO A 151 -9.38 18.86 14.87
N LEU A 152 -8.99 19.49 15.98
CA LEU A 152 -8.23 18.87 17.06
C LEU A 152 -8.81 17.53 17.51
N TRP A 153 -10.15 17.36 17.43
CA TRP A 153 -10.82 16.11 17.77
C TRP A 153 -10.44 14.93 16.87
N LEU A 154 -10.07 15.16 15.59
CA LEU A 154 -9.55 14.09 14.71
C LEU A 154 -8.16 13.64 15.14
N ILE A 155 -7.31 14.59 15.54
CA ILE A 155 -5.96 14.29 16.05
C ILE A 155 -6.08 13.52 17.36
N PHE A 156 -6.88 14.03 18.31
CA PHE A 156 -7.10 13.37 19.60
C PHE A 156 -7.79 12.01 19.44
N GLY A 157 -8.79 11.90 18.55
CA GLY A 157 -9.45 10.64 18.24
C GLY A 157 -8.51 9.59 17.63
N GLY A 158 -7.64 10.02 16.71
CA GLY A 158 -6.60 9.16 16.12
C GLY A 158 -5.58 8.70 17.15
N LEU A 159 -5.07 9.61 18.00
CA LEU A 159 -4.15 9.28 19.09
C LEU A 159 -4.79 8.34 20.11
N LEU A 160 -6.03 8.59 20.51
CA LEU A 160 -6.78 7.72 21.42
C LEU A 160 -7.00 6.34 20.83
N PHE A 161 -7.34 6.25 19.54
CA PHE A 161 -7.49 4.96 18.84
C PHE A 161 -6.17 4.18 18.82
N ILE A 162 -5.06 4.84 18.50
CA ILE A 162 -3.72 4.22 18.53
C ILE A 162 -3.37 3.75 19.93
N LEU A 163 -3.60 4.59 20.94
CA LEU A 163 -3.34 4.26 22.34
C LEU A 163 -4.14 3.03 22.80
N LEU A 164 -5.45 3.01 22.52
CA LEU A 164 -6.32 1.87 22.83
C LEU A 164 -5.87 0.60 22.08
N ALA A 165 -5.51 0.71 20.82
CA ALA A 165 -4.99 -0.41 20.05
C ALA A 165 -3.67 -0.95 20.63
N LEU A 166 -2.77 -0.08 21.08
CA LEU A 166 -1.52 -0.46 21.76
C LEU A 166 -1.78 -1.14 23.12
N ILE A 167 -2.69 -0.61 23.94
CA ILE A 167 -3.05 -1.19 25.24
C ILE A 167 -3.65 -2.60 25.03
N ILE A 168 -4.62 -2.73 24.12
CA ILE A 168 -5.26 -4.01 23.81
C ILE A 168 -4.24 -5.02 23.27
N SER A 169 -3.37 -4.59 22.34
CA SER A 169 -2.36 -5.48 21.76
C SER A 169 -1.34 -5.92 22.82
N ARG A 170 -0.92 -5.01 23.71
CA ARG A 170 -0.01 -5.34 24.81
C ARG A 170 -0.62 -6.31 25.81
N GLN A 171 -1.90 -6.20 26.10
CA GLN A 171 -2.58 -7.04 27.07
C GLN A 171 -2.78 -8.48 26.56
N PHE A 172 -3.11 -8.65 25.26
CA PHE A 172 -3.42 -9.97 24.67
C PHE A 172 -2.25 -10.63 23.95
N PHE A 173 -1.26 -9.88 23.49
CA PHE A 173 -0.19 -10.39 22.62
C PHE A 173 1.22 -10.00 23.10
N HIS A 174 1.40 -9.70 24.38
CA HIS A 174 2.65 -9.18 24.92
C HIS A 174 3.90 -10.00 24.54
N LYS A 175 3.88 -11.33 24.79
CA LYS A 175 5.01 -12.21 24.46
C LYS A 175 5.31 -12.27 22.95
N PHE A 176 4.28 -12.28 22.12
CA PHE A 176 4.43 -12.25 20.66
C PHE A 176 5.03 -10.93 20.21
N LEU A 177 4.52 -9.80 20.70
CA LEU A 177 5.00 -8.47 20.35
C LEU A 177 6.45 -8.25 20.81
N GLN A 178 6.81 -8.67 22.02
CA GLN A 178 8.19 -8.61 22.50
C GLN A 178 9.13 -9.40 21.59
N ARG A 179 8.78 -10.66 21.27
CA ARG A 179 9.59 -11.47 20.36
C ARG A 179 9.77 -10.80 18.98
N GLN A 180 8.68 -10.23 18.42
CA GLN A 180 8.74 -9.52 17.13
C GLN A 180 9.64 -8.29 17.22
N PHE A 181 9.54 -7.53 18.31
CA PHE A 181 10.36 -6.34 18.54
C PHE A 181 11.84 -6.67 18.69
N ASP A 182 12.18 -7.71 19.46
CA ASP A 182 13.58 -8.14 19.65
C ASP A 182 14.20 -8.63 18.34
N LEU A 183 13.46 -9.41 17.55
CA LEU A 183 13.90 -9.86 16.24
C LEU A 183 14.10 -8.68 15.27
N MET A 184 13.18 -7.72 15.27
CA MET A 184 13.27 -6.49 14.49
C MET A 184 14.50 -5.67 14.90
N LYS A 185 14.66 -5.42 16.20
CA LYS A 185 15.81 -4.67 16.75
C LYS A 185 17.14 -5.30 16.34
N ASN A 186 17.26 -6.62 16.45
CA ASN A 186 18.47 -7.34 16.07
C ASN A 186 18.75 -7.32 14.57
N ALA A 187 17.71 -7.41 13.74
CA ALA A 187 17.86 -7.40 12.29
C ALA A 187 18.13 -6.00 11.73
N LEU A 188 17.67 -4.95 12.40
CA LEU A 188 17.82 -3.56 11.99
C LEU A 188 19.00 -2.85 12.70
N LYS A 189 19.81 -3.58 13.47
CA LYS A 189 20.95 -3.00 14.19
C LYS A 189 22.06 -2.58 13.24
N GLY A 190 22.58 -1.36 13.45
CA GLY A 190 23.76 -0.84 12.77
C GLY A 190 23.54 -0.53 11.28
N TRP A 191 24.63 -0.53 10.51
CA TRP A 191 24.65 -0.14 9.10
C TRP A 191 23.70 -0.98 8.20
N LYS A 192 23.51 -2.25 8.53
CA LYS A 192 22.60 -3.13 7.78
C LYS A 192 21.15 -2.66 7.88
N GLY A 193 20.71 -2.27 9.07
CA GLY A 193 19.37 -1.73 9.30
C GLY A 193 19.17 -0.41 8.60
N PHE A 194 20.17 0.47 8.62
CA PHE A 194 20.14 1.74 7.90
C PHE A 194 19.93 1.54 6.39
N ILE A 195 20.67 0.60 5.76
CA ILE A 195 20.52 0.31 4.32
C ILE A 195 19.09 -0.22 4.02
N ILE A 196 18.54 -1.10 4.87
CA ILE A 196 17.18 -1.60 4.70
C ILE A 196 16.17 -0.43 4.77
N PHE A 197 16.33 0.45 5.77
CA PHE A 197 15.47 1.62 5.93
C PHE A 197 15.54 2.54 4.70
N ILE A 198 16.75 2.90 4.26
CA ILE A 198 16.95 3.77 3.07
C ILE A 198 16.35 3.14 1.81
N ALA A 199 16.54 1.83 1.60
CA ALA A 199 15.97 1.15 0.44
C ALA A 199 14.43 1.21 0.45
N ILE A 200 13.79 1.02 1.62
CA ILE A 200 12.34 1.15 1.77
C ILE A 200 11.90 2.60 1.59
N PHE A 201 12.60 3.56 2.20
CA PHE A 201 12.29 4.99 2.07
C PHE A 201 12.33 5.44 0.60
N ILE A 202 13.44 5.16 -0.10
CA ILE A 202 13.57 5.50 -1.52
C ILE A 202 12.51 4.76 -2.36
N SER A 203 12.15 3.53 -2.02
CA SER A 203 11.09 2.81 -2.73
C SER A 203 9.75 3.55 -2.68
N TRP A 204 9.42 4.18 -1.56
CA TRP A 204 8.17 4.97 -1.42
C TRP A 204 8.23 6.28 -2.17
N VAL A 205 9.39 6.93 -2.23
CA VAL A 205 9.61 8.12 -3.07
C VAL A 205 9.48 7.76 -4.55
N LEU A 206 10.08 6.64 -5.01
CA LEU A 206 9.93 6.18 -6.39
C LEU A 206 8.49 5.78 -6.72
N GLU A 207 7.76 5.20 -5.77
CA GLU A 207 6.35 4.84 -5.96
C GLU A 207 5.47 6.07 -6.19
N SER A 208 5.80 7.21 -5.57
CA SER A 208 5.10 8.47 -5.80
C SER A 208 5.32 9.04 -7.21
N GLY A 209 6.31 8.54 -7.95
CA GLY A 209 6.58 8.93 -9.32
C GLY A 209 5.43 8.67 -10.29
N VAL A 210 4.55 7.68 -10.01
CA VAL A 210 3.33 7.46 -10.80
C VAL A 210 2.38 8.64 -10.64
N LEU A 211 2.16 9.09 -9.41
CA LEU A 211 1.31 10.24 -9.13
C LEU A 211 1.94 11.53 -9.68
N TYR A 212 3.26 11.69 -9.52
CA TYR A 212 4.00 12.85 -10.05
C TYR A 212 3.82 12.98 -11.57
N GLY A 213 4.02 11.88 -12.30
CA GLY A 213 3.82 11.87 -13.75
C GLY A 213 2.36 12.12 -14.15
N THR A 214 1.38 11.61 -13.39
CA THR A 214 -0.04 11.84 -13.65
C THR A 214 -0.40 13.32 -13.46
N VAL A 215 0.05 13.95 -12.37
CA VAL A 215 -0.18 15.37 -12.08
C VAL A 215 0.51 16.24 -13.14
N HIS A 216 1.76 15.94 -13.46
CA HIS A 216 2.55 16.73 -14.43
C HIS A 216 1.96 16.68 -15.86
N ILE A 217 1.46 15.52 -16.31
CA ILE A 217 0.79 15.41 -17.63
C ILE A 217 -0.49 16.26 -17.69
N LEU A 218 -1.14 16.47 -16.56
CA LEU A 218 -2.33 17.32 -16.46
C LEU A 218 -2.02 18.81 -16.32
N SER A 219 -0.74 19.18 -16.39
CA SER A 219 -0.24 20.56 -16.26
C SER A 219 -0.49 21.18 -14.88
N GLU A 220 -0.69 20.35 -13.86
CA GLU A 220 -0.75 20.80 -12.47
C GLU A 220 0.67 20.97 -11.92
N GLU A 221 0.97 22.16 -11.42
CA GLU A 221 2.27 22.43 -10.79
C GLU A 221 2.28 21.83 -9.38
N SER A 222 3.09 20.81 -9.18
CA SER A 222 3.29 20.19 -7.87
C SER A 222 4.73 19.74 -7.69
N SER A 223 5.28 20.01 -6.53
CA SER A 223 6.61 19.54 -6.15
C SER A 223 6.63 18.03 -5.88
N LEU A 224 7.79 17.42 -6.00
CA LEU A 224 7.96 16.01 -5.66
C LEU A 224 7.58 15.72 -4.19
N LEU A 225 7.83 16.68 -3.28
CA LEU A 225 7.51 16.54 -1.87
C LEU A 225 6.00 16.51 -1.63
N GLU A 226 5.24 17.40 -2.29
CA GLU A 226 3.76 17.42 -2.23
C GLU A 226 3.17 16.10 -2.71
N VAL A 227 3.66 15.61 -3.85
CA VAL A 227 3.19 14.35 -4.42
C VAL A 227 3.58 13.15 -3.56
N ALA A 228 4.79 13.14 -3.00
CA ALA A 228 5.22 12.09 -2.07
C ALA A 228 4.37 12.10 -0.77
N PHE A 229 4.03 13.29 -0.26
CA PHE A 229 3.12 13.47 0.87
C PHE A 229 1.73 12.89 0.55
N VAL A 230 1.13 13.29 -0.57
CA VAL A 230 -0.20 12.80 -1.00
C VAL A 230 -0.21 11.29 -1.19
N ASN A 231 0.79 10.74 -1.89
CA ASN A 231 0.90 9.29 -2.10
C ASN A 231 1.05 8.54 -0.77
N SER A 232 1.89 9.05 0.15
CA SER A 232 2.13 8.42 1.44
C SER A 232 0.87 8.43 2.31
N LEU A 233 0.16 9.54 2.36
CA LEU A 233 -1.10 9.67 3.09
C LEU A 233 -2.18 8.74 2.51
N THR A 234 -2.27 8.65 1.19
CA THR A 234 -3.19 7.76 0.48
C THR A 234 -2.93 6.29 0.82
N ILE A 235 -1.67 5.85 0.73
CA ILE A 235 -1.30 4.45 1.00
C ILE A 235 -1.47 4.11 2.49
N ALA A 236 -1.12 5.03 3.40
CA ALA A 236 -1.36 4.86 4.83
C ALA A 236 -2.87 4.72 5.13
N GLY A 237 -3.72 5.50 4.49
CA GLY A 237 -5.18 5.41 4.60
C GLY A 237 -5.76 4.10 4.07
N GLN A 238 -5.04 3.39 3.19
CA GLN A 238 -5.44 2.07 2.69
C GLN A 238 -5.12 0.90 3.63
N VAL A 239 -4.56 1.12 4.80
CA VAL A 239 -4.30 0.04 5.79
C VAL A 239 -5.56 -0.78 6.06
N PHE A 240 -6.71 -0.13 6.08
CA PHE A 240 -8.03 -0.74 6.27
C PHE A 240 -8.76 -1.00 4.95
N GLN A 241 -8.11 -1.67 4.00
CA GLN A 241 -8.73 -2.05 2.74
C GLN A 241 -9.91 -3.00 2.97
N VAL A 242 -11.12 -2.56 2.58
CA VAL A 242 -12.38 -3.31 2.74
C VAL A 242 -12.98 -3.73 1.40
N THR A 243 -12.54 -3.10 0.31
CA THR A 243 -13.00 -3.34 -1.06
C THR A 243 -11.91 -4.02 -1.90
N PRO A 244 -12.26 -4.76 -2.97
CA PRO A 244 -11.28 -5.30 -3.89
C PRO A 244 -10.35 -4.22 -4.43
N GLY A 245 -9.04 -4.45 -4.32
CA GLY A 245 -8.03 -3.49 -4.77
C GLY A 245 -8.00 -2.15 -4.02
N GLY A 246 -8.90 -1.93 -3.04
CA GLY A 246 -9.04 -0.64 -2.37
C GLY A 246 -9.86 0.39 -3.16
N ILE A 247 -10.58 -0.04 -4.20
CA ILE A 247 -11.50 0.81 -4.97
C ILE A 247 -12.43 1.57 -4.01
N ALA A 248 -12.69 2.82 -4.28
CA ALA A 248 -13.36 3.79 -3.44
C ALA A 248 -12.51 4.35 -2.30
N ASN A 249 -11.82 3.53 -1.54
CA ASN A 249 -10.99 3.99 -0.43
C ASN A 249 -9.75 4.74 -0.93
N TYR A 250 -9.09 4.21 -1.96
CA TYR A 250 -7.93 4.85 -2.58
C TYR A 250 -8.29 6.21 -3.17
N GLU A 251 -9.31 6.24 -4.02
CA GLU A 251 -9.76 7.45 -4.71
C GLU A 251 -10.21 8.52 -3.71
N SER A 252 -10.98 8.13 -2.70
CA SER A 252 -11.45 9.07 -1.68
C SER A 252 -10.31 9.70 -0.89
N VAL A 253 -9.37 8.87 -0.39
CA VAL A 253 -8.23 9.38 0.40
C VAL A 253 -7.30 10.22 -0.48
N MET A 254 -7.02 9.80 -1.71
CA MET A 254 -6.16 10.55 -2.62
C MET A 254 -6.79 11.89 -3.02
N THR A 255 -8.09 11.92 -3.34
CA THR A 255 -8.83 13.16 -3.67
C THR A 255 -8.75 14.16 -2.52
N LEU A 256 -9.01 13.70 -1.29
CA LEU A 256 -8.88 14.55 -0.09
C LEU A 256 -7.44 15.04 0.10
N SER A 257 -6.46 14.17 -0.11
CA SER A 257 -5.05 14.51 0.06
C SER A 257 -4.55 15.50 -1.01
N LEU A 258 -5.03 15.38 -2.26
CA LEU A 258 -4.76 16.34 -3.33
C LEU A 258 -5.42 17.69 -3.03
N GLY A 259 -6.60 17.71 -2.43
CA GLY A 259 -7.25 18.93 -1.95
C GLY A 259 -6.43 19.68 -0.90
N ILE A 260 -5.67 18.96 -0.06
CA ILE A 260 -4.78 19.56 0.95
C ILE A 260 -3.66 20.41 0.29
N ILE A 261 -3.17 20.00 -0.86
CA ILE A 261 -2.14 20.72 -1.64
C ILE A 261 -2.72 21.70 -2.66
N GLY A 262 -4.03 21.98 -2.60
CA GLY A 262 -4.69 23.01 -3.40
C GLY A 262 -5.31 22.55 -4.72
N ILE A 263 -5.24 21.26 -5.07
CA ILE A 263 -5.88 20.73 -6.28
C ILE A 263 -7.39 20.63 -6.06
N SER A 264 -8.19 21.06 -7.02
CA SER A 264 -9.65 21.04 -6.92
C SER A 264 -10.19 19.61 -6.72
N PHE A 265 -11.30 19.44 -6.01
CA PHE A 265 -11.88 18.11 -5.76
C PHE A 265 -12.20 17.36 -7.06
N LYS A 266 -12.69 18.06 -8.08
CA LYS A 266 -12.99 17.45 -9.40
C LYS A 266 -11.74 16.90 -10.06
N GLU A 267 -10.69 17.71 -10.16
CA GLU A 267 -9.40 17.31 -10.74
C GLU A 267 -8.73 16.23 -9.89
N GLY A 268 -8.70 16.42 -8.57
CA GLY A 268 -8.14 15.45 -7.63
C GLY A 268 -8.81 14.07 -7.72
N TYR A 269 -10.14 14.02 -7.90
CA TYR A 269 -10.85 12.76 -8.11
C TYR A 269 -10.43 12.09 -9.43
N MET A 270 -10.33 12.85 -10.51
CA MET A 270 -9.92 12.31 -11.81
C MET A 270 -8.48 11.83 -11.81
N ILE A 271 -7.58 12.59 -11.15
CA ILE A 271 -6.18 12.19 -10.94
C ILE A 271 -6.13 10.88 -10.12
N ALA A 272 -6.92 10.78 -9.06
CA ALA A 272 -6.94 9.60 -8.21
C ALA A 272 -7.40 8.34 -8.97
N VAL A 273 -8.48 8.44 -9.74
CA VAL A 273 -9.00 7.34 -10.57
C VAL A 273 -7.95 6.91 -11.59
N LEU A 274 -7.33 7.86 -12.27
CA LEU A 274 -6.34 7.56 -13.30
C LEU A 274 -5.05 6.94 -12.73
N ASN A 275 -4.53 7.53 -11.65
CA ASN A 275 -3.35 7.01 -10.96
C ASN A 275 -3.59 5.58 -10.44
N HIS A 276 -4.77 5.31 -9.90
CA HIS A 276 -5.15 3.97 -9.47
C HIS A 276 -5.27 3.00 -10.66
N ALA A 277 -5.88 3.42 -11.76
CA ALA A 277 -5.98 2.63 -12.98
C ALA A 277 -4.60 2.24 -13.54
N ILE A 278 -3.63 3.16 -13.57
CA ILE A 278 -2.25 2.88 -13.98
C ILE A 278 -1.60 1.84 -13.06
N LYS A 279 -1.76 1.96 -11.74
CA LYS A 279 -1.25 0.99 -10.76
C LYS A 279 -1.92 -0.38 -10.90
N PHE A 280 -3.22 -0.44 -11.18
CA PHE A 280 -3.93 -1.68 -11.47
C PHE A 280 -3.41 -2.35 -12.74
N PHE A 281 -3.30 -1.58 -13.82
CA PHE A 281 -2.79 -2.08 -15.10
C PHE A 281 -1.40 -2.69 -14.97
N PHE A 282 -0.47 -1.97 -14.33
CA PHE A 282 0.85 -2.49 -14.00
C PHE A 282 0.76 -3.79 -13.18
N SER A 283 -0.03 -3.78 -12.13
CA SER A 283 -0.19 -4.91 -11.22
C SER A 283 -0.69 -6.17 -11.92
N TYR A 284 -1.64 -6.03 -12.85
CA TYR A 284 -2.18 -7.17 -13.60
C TYR A 284 -1.19 -7.71 -14.62
N ILE A 285 -0.45 -6.84 -15.32
CA ILE A 285 0.59 -7.27 -16.24
C ILE A 285 1.68 -8.03 -15.49
N VAL A 286 2.24 -7.46 -14.43
CA VAL A 286 3.30 -8.14 -13.68
C VAL A 286 2.79 -9.39 -12.97
N GLY A 287 1.54 -9.40 -12.53
CA GLY A 287 0.88 -10.56 -11.95
C GLY A 287 0.74 -11.70 -12.95
N ALA A 288 0.34 -11.42 -14.19
CA ALA A 288 0.27 -12.40 -15.27
C ALA A 288 1.65 -12.97 -15.60
N VAL A 289 2.67 -12.11 -15.70
CA VAL A 289 4.07 -12.54 -15.91
C VAL A 289 4.56 -13.41 -14.75
N CYS A 290 4.29 -13.01 -13.51
CA CYS A 290 4.64 -13.82 -12.33
C CYS A 290 3.97 -15.20 -12.38
N PHE A 291 2.68 -15.24 -12.73
CA PHE A 291 1.93 -16.50 -12.84
C PHE A 291 2.46 -17.39 -13.94
N TRP A 292 2.89 -16.81 -15.05
CA TRP A 292 3.52 -17.56 -16.15
C TRP A 292 4.89 -18.12 -15.75
N ILE A 293 5.71 -17.35 -15.02
CA ILE A 293 7.06 -17.78 -14.59
C ILE A 293 6.99 -18.83 -13.46
N TYR A 294 6.06 -18.69 -12.53
CA TYR A 294 5.93 -19.56 -11.36
C TYR A 294 4.46 -19.70 -10.95
N PRO A 295 3.71 -20.60 -11.57
CA PRO A 295 2.29 -20.78 -11.29
C PRO A 295 2.06 -21.26 -9.84
N ILE A 296 1.24 -20.53 -9.09
CA ILE A 296 0.80 -20.93 -7.77
C ILE A 296 -0.55 -21.63 -7.88
N LYS A 297 -0.70 -22.76 -7.17
CA LYS A 297 -1.99 -23.47 -7.11
C LYS A 297 -3.06 -22.56 -6.48
N LEU A 298 -4.16 -22.35 -7.19
CA LEU A 298 -5.30 -21.55 -6.70
C LEU A 298 -5.84 -22.05 -5.35
N GLY A 299 -5.70 -23.36 -5.07
CA GLY A 299 -6.02 -23.96 -3.77
C GLY A 299 -5.21 -23.34 -2.62
N THR A 300 -3.94 -23.01 -2.83
CA THR A 300 -3.09 -22.36 -1.82
C THR A 300 -3.63 -20.97 -1.49
N ILE A 301 -3.97 -20.17 -2.50
CA ILE A 301 -4.54 -18.82 -2.30
C ILE A 301 -5.89 -18.90 -1.56
N LYS A 302 -6.77 -19.84 -1.96
CA LYS A 302 -8.06 -20.06 -1.29
C LYS A 302 -7.89 -20.47 0.17
N ASN A 303 -6.94 -21.33 0.46
CA ASN A 303 -6.67 -21.78 1.84
C ASN A 303 -6.10 -20.65 2.70
N LEU A 304 -5.19 -19.83 2.17
CA LEU A 304 -4.66 -18.65 2.87
C LEU A 304 -5.77 -17.61 3.13
N ALA A 305 -6.68 -17.40 2.18
CA ALA A 305 -7.83 -16.53 2.35
C ALA A 305 -8.81 -17.04 3.41
N LYS A 306 -9.04 -18.36 3.48
CA LYS A 306 -9.84 -19.02 4.52
C LYS A 306 -9.17 -18.94 5.91
N TRP A 307 -7.86 -19.06 6.00
CA TRP A 307 -7.12 -19.00 7.25
C TRP A 307 -7.34 -17.68 8.00
N ARG A 308 -7.40 -16.55 7.30
CA ARG A 308 -7.83 -15.27 7.88
C ARG A 308 -9.29 -15.27 8.36
N GLY A 309 -10.13 -16.21 7.88
CA GLY A 309 -11.54 -16.38 8.29
C GLY A 309 -11.73 -17.36 9.47
N VAL A 310 -10.82 -18.31 9.65
CA VAL A 310 -10.96 -19.46 10.58
C VAL A 310 -10.29 -19.22 11.95
N SER A 311 -9.39 -18.24 12.10
CA SER A 311 -8.90 -17.84 13.44
C SER A 311 -9.98 -17.15 14.29
N ARG A 312 -11.27 -17.45 14.01
CA ARG A 312 -12.46 -16.87 14.64
C ARG A 312 -13.46 -17.95 15.12
N LYS A 313 -12.96 -19.16 15.39
CA LYS A 313 -13.73 -20.10 16.22
C LYS A 313 -13.08 -20.23 17.57
#